data_0869416f22b04267e5d050681be45006
#
_entry.id   0869416f22b04267e5d050681be45006
#
_cell.length_a   1.000
_cell.length_b   1.000
_cell.length_c   1.000
_cell.angle_alpha   90.00
_cell.angle_beta   90.00
_cell.angle_gamma   90.00
#
_symmetry.space_group_name_H-M   'P 1'
#
loop_
_entity.id
_entity.type
_entity.pdbx_description
1 polymer ?
#
loop_
_entity_poly.entity_id
_entity_poly.type
_entity_poly.pdbx_seq_one_letter_code
_entity_poly.pdbx_strand_id
1 'polypeptide(L)'
;MYQYDQYDQTIVDERVAQYADQVRRRLSDELSEEEFRPLRLQNGLYLQRHAYMHRIAIPYGNLRSDQMRMLARIAHEHDRGYGHFSTRSNIQYNWIKLEETPEILAKLASVQMHGIQTSGNCIRNITADQFAGVAPDEVVDPRPWAEILRQWSTFHPEFAWLPRKFKIAVSGSTEDRAAAQVHDLAVYLKKNAQGELVASILAGGGLGRTPIVGSIIREDLPWQHLLTYCEAVLRVYNRYGRRDNMYKARIKILVKALSPEKFAKQVEEEWQHLKDGPSTLTQAEVDRVSQYFAPPQYDKLPDTDATFENHLLENRGFARWVERNVRPHKVSGYASVTLSLKSRTVAPGDATDTQMEAVADWADRYSLGEIRVSHEQNLILANVKKRDLYALWEEAKAQGFATPNIGLLTDIIACPGGDFCSLANAKSIPIALAIQERFNDLDYVYDLGDVSLNISGCINACGHHHVGNIGVLGVDKDGSEWYQVTLGGEQGTGVNGAALGRVIGPSFSAEEMPDVVSKVIDTFVENRIDGERFIDTYQRIGIAPFKERVYASRQPAHA
;
A
#
# COMPACT_ATOMS: atom_id res chain seq x y z
N MET A 1 -16.45 -10.89 3.67
CA MET A 1 -15.05 -10.76 4.12
C MET A 1 -14.70 -11.97 4.98
N TYR A 2 -13.45 -12.47 4.89
CA TYR A 2 -13.01 -13.66 5.63
C TYR A 2 -13.26 -13.52 7.14
N GLN A 3 -13.71 -14.58 7.73
CA GLN A 3 -13.92 -14.72 9.17
C GLN A 3 -13.10 -15.89 9.68
N TYR A 4 -12.47 -15.73 10.83
CA TYR A 4 -11.66 -16.77 11.43
C TYR A 4 -12.51 -18.01 11.75
N ASP A 5 -12.00 -19.16 11.37
CA ASP A 5 -12.48 -20.41 11.92
C ASP A 5 -11.90 -20.66 13.32
N GLN A 6 -12.24 -21.79 13.91
CA GLN A 6 -11.74 -22.13 15.25
C GLN A 6 -10.21 -22.29 15.29
N TYR A 7 -9.57 -22.69 14.19
CA TYR A 7 -8.12 -22.86 14.13
C TYR A 7 -7.42 -21.52 14.05
N ASP A 8 -7.88 -20.63 13.20
CA ASP A 8 -7.35 -19.26 13.10
C ASP A 8 -7.44 -18.55 14.44
N GLN A 9 -8.62 -18.62 15.12
CA GLN A 9 -8.81 -17.96 16.41
C GLN A 9 -7.89 -18.55 17.46
N THR A 10 -7.79 -19.89 17.53
CA THR A 10 -6.90 -20.58 18.49
C THR A 10 -5.44 -20.15 18.30
N ILE A 11 -4.95 -20.11 17.04
CA ILE A 11 -3.58 -19.69 16.73
C ILE A 11 -3.33 -18.26 17.19
N VAL A 12 -4.28 -17.35 16.96
CA VAL A 12 -4.12 -15.94 17.34
C VAL A 12 -4.15 -15.79 18.86
N ASP A 13 -5.07 -16.47 19.57
CA ASP A 13 -5.18 -16.40 21.03
C ASP A 13 -3.95 -17.01 21.73
N GLU A 14 -3.45 -18.15 21.26
CA GLU A 14 -2.20 -18.74 21.75
C GLU A 14 -1.01 -17.82 21.52
N ARG A 15 -0.99 -17.13 20.37
CA ARG A 15 0.04 -16.15 20.06
C ARG A 15 0.00 -14.95 20.99
N VAL A 16 -1.17 -14.45 21.35
CA VAL A 16 -1.35 -13.38 22.33
C VAL A 16 -0.82 -13.82 23.70
N ALA A 17 -1.18 -15.01 24.17
CA ALA A 17 -0.71 -15.54 25.44
C ALA A 17 0.81 -15.73 25.49
N GLN A 18 1.39 -16.30 24.43
CA GLN A 18 2.84 -16.45 24.28
C GLN A 18 3.57 -15.09 24.32
N TYR A 19 3.03 -14.11 23.59
CA TYR A 19 3.64 -12.78 23.54
C TYR A 19 3.53 -12.05 24.88
N ALA A 20 2.43 -12.20 25.61
CA ALA A 20 2.28 -11.64 26.95
C ALA A 20 3.35 -12.17 27.91
N ASP A 21 3.68 -13.47 27.88
CA ASP A 21 4.81 -14.01 28.65
C ASP A 21 6.17 -13.42 28.21
N GLN A 22 6.39 -13.28 26.91
CA GLN A 22 7.61 -12.69 26.37
C GLN A 22 7.79 -11.22 26.82
N VAL A 23 6.71 -10.42 26.83
CA VAL A 23 6.73 -9.04 27.34
C VAL A 23 7.00 -9.01 28.84
N ARG A 24 6.33 -9.86 29.63
CA ARG A 24 6.60 -9.99 31.08
C ARG A 24 8.08 -10.26 31.34
N ARG A 25 8.65 -11.25 30.64
CA ARG A 25 10.07 -11.62 30.78
C ARG A 25 11.03 -10.51 30.32
N ARG A 26 10.62 -9.72 29.33
CA ARG A 26 11.40 -8.54 28.90
C ARG A 26 11.37 -7.44 29.96
N LEU A 27 10.21 -7.21 30.57
CA LEU A 27 10.04 -6.19 31.62
C LEU A 27 10.74 -6.55 32.95
N SER A 28 10.91 -7.85 33.22
CA SER A 28 11.65 -8.37 34.38
C SER A 28 13.15 -8.58 34.12
N ASP A 29 13.65 -8.16 32.95
CA ASP A 29 15.05 -8.37 32.50
C ASP A 29 15.47 -9.85 32.35
N GLU A 30 14.52 -10.79 32.33
CA GLU A 30 14.78 -12.18 31.97
C GLU A 30 15.14 -12.35 30.48
N LEU A 31 14.72 -11.42 29.62
CA LEU A 31 15.09 -11.31 28.23
C LEU A 31 15.78 -9.97 27.96
N SER A 32 16.95 -10.02 27.34
CA SER A 32 17.61 -8.83 26.79
C SER A 32 16.81 -8.27 25.59
N GLU A 33 17.07 -7.01 25.20
CA GLU A 33 16.47 -6.44 23.98
C GLU A 33 16.86 -7.22 22.71
N GLU A 34 18.07 -7.78 22.66
CA GLU A 34 18.53 -8.57 21.50
C GLU A 34 17.75 -9.87 21.35
N GLU A 35 17.48 -10.57 22.45
CA GLU A 35 16.68 -11.79 22.49
C GLU A 35 15.18 -11.50 22.24
N PHE A 36 14.67 -10.41 22.80
CA PHE A 36 13.27 -10.00 22.63
C PHE A 36 12.97 -9.45 21.22
N ARG A 37 13.94 -8.82 20.56
CA ARG A 37 13.75 -8.19 19.24
C ARG A 37 13.13 -9.10 18.17
N PRO A 38 13.61 -10.34 17.92
CA PRO A 38 12.95 -11.23 16.96
C PRO A 38 11.52 -11.60 17.39
N LEU A 39 11.25 -11.74 18.66
CA LEU A 39 9.93 -12.09 19.20
C LEU A 39 8.94 -10.96 19.00
N ARG A 40 9.28 -9.73 19.36
CA ARG A 40 8.39 -8.57 19.15
C ARG A 40 8.16 -8.26 17.68
N LEU A 41 9.18 -8.44 16.82
CA LEU A 41 9.03 -8.24 15.37
C LEU A 41 8.05 -9.24 14.74
N GLN A 42 7.94 -10.46 15.27
CA GLN A 42 6.93 -11.42 14.80
C GLN A 42 5.49 -10.95 15.07
N ASN A 43 5.28 -10.06 16.02
CA ASN A 43 3.99 -9.48 16.39
C ASN A 43 3.79 -8.04 15.89
N GLY A 44 4.64 -7.54 15.00
CA GLY A 44 4.48 -6.23 14.40
C GLY A 44 5.02 -5.06 15.22
N LEU A 45 5.74 -5.32 16.32
CA LEU A 45 6.24 -4.27 17.20
C LEU A 45 7.67 -3.85 16.84
N TYR A 46 7.85 -2.57 16.53
CA TYR A 46 9.13 -1.93 16.24
C TYR A 46 9.54 -0.98 17.37
N LEU A 47 10.81 -0.97 17.73
CA LEU A 47 11.37 0.11 18.55
C LEU A 47 11.77 1.26 17.62
N GLN A 48 11.20 2.43 17.82
CA GLN A 48 11.48 3.65 17.05
C GLN A 48 12.18 4.71 17.92
N ARG A 49 12.26 5.96 17.41
CA ARG A 49 13.02 7.04 18.09
C ARG A 49 12.46 7.43 19.45
N HIS A 50 11.13 7.47 19.58
CA HIS A 50 10.46 8.05 20.73
C HIS A 50 9.69 7.03 21.57
N ALA A 51 9.15 6.00 20.92
CA ALA A 51 8.32 4.96 21.53
C ALA A 51 8.34 3.69 20.66
N TYR A 52 7.62 2.66 21.09
CA TYR A 52 7.34 1.55 20.21
C TYR A 52 6.29 1.92 19.16
N MET A 53 6.44 1.37 17.97
CA MET A 53 5.43 1.42 16.91
C MET A 53 4.83 0.04 16.71
N HIS A 54 3.53 -0.06 16.83
CA HIS A 54 2.79 -1.29 16.56
C HIS A 54 2.12 -1.21 15.20
N ARG A 55 2.45 -2.15 14.32
CA ARG A 55 1.84 -2.27 12.99
C ARG A 55 0.85 -3.42 12.98
N ILE A 56 -0.39 -3.11 12.66
CA ILE A 56 -1.50 -4.06 12.61
C ILE A 56 -1.72 -4.48 11.16
N ALA A 57 -1.88 -5.78 10.94
CA ALA A 57 -2.15 -6.35 9.63
C ALA A 57 -3.62 -6.08 9.23
N ILE A 58 -3.79 -5.59 8.01
CA ILE A 58 -5.08 -5.50 7.34
C ILE A 58 -4.93 -6.30 6.03
N PRO A 59 -5.23 -7.61 6.04
CA PRO A 59 -5.00 -8.48 4.90
C PRO A 59 -5.69 -7.94 3.65
N TYR A 60 -4.94 -7.85 2.53
CA TYR A 60 -5.37 -7.30 1.25
C TYR A 60 -6.18 -5.98 1.36
N GLY A 61 -6.00 -5.25 2.47
CA GLY A 61 -6.62 -3.95 2.72
C GLY A 61 -8.07 -4.00 3.20
N ASN A 62 -8.68 -5.15 3.43
CA ASN A 62 -10.10 -5.24 3.80
C ASN A 62 -10.32 -5.14 5.31
N LEU A 63 -11.29 -4.30 5.71
CA LEU A 63 -11.73 -4.08 7.09
C LEU A 63 -13.27 -4.15 7.20
N ARG A 64 -13.76 -4.68 8.33
CA ARG A 64 -15.13 -4.51 8.77
C ARG A 64 -15.27 -3.25 9.64
N SER A 65 -16.48 -2.75 9.75
CA SER A 65 -16.79 -1.60 10.62
C SER A 65 -16.45 -1.84 12.11
N ASP A 66 -16.70 -3.06 12.63
CA ASP A 66 -16.33 -3.43 14.00
C ASP A 66 -14.81 -3.45 14.22
N GLN A 67 -14.04 -3.88 13.21
CA GLN A 67 -12.58 -3.82 13.23
C GLN A 67 -12.09 -2.37 13.22
N MET A 68 -12.68 -1.50 12.41
CA MET A 68 -12.32 -0.07 12.38
C MET A 68 -12.62 0.61 13.74
N ARG A 69 -13.75 0.29 14.38
CA ARG A 69 -14.06 0.77 15.75
C ARG A 69 -13.02 0.29 16.77
N MET A 70 -12.57 -0.97 16.67
CA MET A 70 -11.51 -1.45 17.55
C MET A 70 -10.19 -0.72 17.30
N LEU A 71 -9.87 -0.41 16.04
CA LEU A 71 -8.68 0.38 15.70
C LEU A 71 -8.79 1.82 16.25
N ALA A 72 -9.96 2.46 16.16
CA ALA A 72 -10.24 3.77 16.77
C ALA A 72 -10.06 3.72 18.29
N ARG A 73 -10.59 2.68 18.93
CA ARG A 73 -10.46 2.47 20.37
C ARG A 73 -9.00 2.32 20.80
N ILE A 74 -8.18 1.56 20.04
CA ILE A 74 -6.74 1.41 20.30
C ILE A 74 -6.03 2.75 20.15
N ALA A 75 -6.36 3.56 19.14
CA ALA A 75 -5.82 4.89 18.96
C ALA A 75 -6.10 5.79 20.18
N HIS A 76 -7.32 5.73 20.68
CA HIS A 76 -7.77 6.51 21.84
C HIS A 76 -7.11 6.08 23.16
N GLU A 77 -7.11 4.77 23.44
CA GLU A 77 -6.69 4.22 24.74
C GLU A 77 -5.19 4.04 24.87
N HIS A 78 -4.46 3.74 23.76
CA HIS A 78 -3.07 3.28 23.79
C HIS A 78 -2.11 4.12 22.93
N ASP A 79 -2.60 5.01 22.08
CA ASP A 79 -1.79 5.93 21.28
C ASP A 79 -2.20 7.38 21.58
N ARG A 80 -1.97 8.31 20.70
CA ARG A 80 -2.29 9.74 20.85
C ARG A 80 -3.56 10.17 20.11
N GLY A 81 -4.54 9.28 20.01
CA GLY A 81 -5.82 9.53 19.37
C GLY A 81 -5.77 9.54 17.85
N TYR A 82 -4.77 8.89 17.22
CA TYR A 82 -4.72 8.74 15.75
C TYR A 82 -4.00 7.46 15.34
N GLY A 83 -4.23 7.02 14.11
CA GLY A 83 -3.51 5.94 13.46
C GLY A 83 -3.01 6.35 12.08
N HIS A 84 -1.89 5.77 11.63
CA HIS A 84 -1.28 6.04 10.33
C HIS A 84 -1.50 4.86 9.38
N PHE A 85 -2.26 5.06 8.32
CA PHE A 85 -2.44 4.06 7.25
C PHE A 85 -1.23 4.07 6.30
N SER A 86 -0.68 2.89 6.06
CA SER A 86 0.60 2.76 5.36
C SER A 86 0.43 2.31 3.91
N THR A 87 1.49 2.50 3.10
CA THR A 87 1.59 2.00 1.71
C THR A 87 1.56 0.46 1.58
N ARG A 88 1.33 -0.27 2.66
CA ARG A 88 1.10 -1.72 2.69
C ARG A 88 -0.31 -2.07 3.14
N SER A 89 -1.22 -1.10 3.03
CA SER A 89 -2.62 -1.26 3.46
C SER A 89 -2.76 -1.73 4.91
N ASN A 90 -1.79 -1.38 5.77
CA ASN A 90 -1.80 -1.65 7.20
C ASN A 90 -2.01 -0.35 7.98
N ILE A 91 -2.35 -0.43 9.26
CA ILE A 91 -2.33 0.71 10.17
C ILE A 91 -1.15 0.58 11.15
N GLN A 92 -0.57 1.69 11.58
CA GLN A 92 0.47 1.76 12.60
C GLN A 92 0.14 2.83 13.65
N TYR A 93 0.47 2.46 14.89
CA TYR A 93 0.41 3.33 16.07
C TYR A 93 1.84 3.61 16.53
N ASN A 94 2.21 4.88 16.72
CA ASN A 94 3.61 5.28 16.84
C ASN A 94 4.04 5.60 18.29
N TRP A 95 3.14 5.57 19.26
CA TRP A 95 3.41 5.98 20.65
C TRP A 95 3.07 4.91 21.69
N ILE A 96 3.16 3.65 21.30
CA ILE A 96 2.78 2.51 22.13
C ILE A 96 3.79 2.27 23.24
N LYS A 97 3.29 1.96 24.44
CA LYS A 97 4.10 1.47 25.56
C LYS A 97 4.19 -0.04 25.50
N LEU A 98 5.38 -0.58 25.85
CA LEU A 98 5.63 -2.02 25.76
C LEU A 98 4.67 -2.85 26.63
N GLU A 99 4.44 -2.39 27.86
CA GLU A 99 3.57 -3.04 28.83
C GLU A 99 2.12 -3.17 28.40
N GLU A 100 1.65 -2.29 27.51
CA GLU A 100 0.27 -2.28 27.00
C GLU A 100 0.09 -3.17 25.75
N THR A 101 1.20 -3.61 25.13
CA THR A 101 1.11 -4.36 23.86
C THR A 101 0.39 -5.72 23.94
N PRO A 102 0.45 -6.48 25.06
CA PRO A 102 -0.36 -7.70 25.18
C PRO A 102 -1.87 -7.42 25.18
N GLU A 103 -2.30 -6.34 25.84
CA GLU A 103 -3.71 -5.93 25.87
C GLU A 103 -4.18 -5.49 24.47
N ILE A 104 -3.35 -4.72 23.75
CA ILE A 104 -3.63 -4.33 22.36
C ILE A 104 -3.83 -5.56 21.48
N LEU A 105 -2.95 -6.57 21.58
CA LEU A 105 -3.09 -7.80 20.80
C LEU A 105 -4.34 -8.61 21.20
N ALA A 106 -4.70 -8.64 22.48
CA ALA A 106 -5.93 -9.29 22.93
C ALA A 106 -7.20 -8.58 22.39
N LYS A 107 -7.22 -7.25 22.39
CA LYS A 107 -8.28 -6.45 21.77
C LYS A 107 -8.40 -6.74 20.27
N LEU A 108 -7.28 -6.78 19.56
CA LEU A 108 -7.25 -7.13 18.15
C LEU A 108 -7.76 -8.55 17.87
N ALA A 109 -7.33 -9.53 18.68
CA ALA A 109 -7.78 -10.92 18.57
C ALA A 109 -9.31 -11.04 18.72
N SER A 110 -9.94 -10.26 19.60
CA SER A 110 -11.39 -10.26 19.79
C SER A 110 -12.20 -9.82 18.57
N VAL A 111 -11.57 -9.11 17.62
CA VAL A 111 -12.16 -8.71 16.33
C VAL A 111 -11.46 -9.36 15.14
N GLN A 112 -10.75 -10.49 15.36
CA GLN A 112 -10.08 -11.25 14.31
C GLN A 112 -8.99 -10.47 13.59
N MET A 113 -8.13 -9.79 14.34
CA MET A 113 -6.97 -9.04 13.83
C MET A 113 -5.71 -9.37 14.61
N HIS A 114 -4.55 -9.07 14.01
CA HIS A 114 -3.22 -9.31 14.62
C HIS A 114 -2.13 -8.43 13.97
N GLY A 115 -0.93 -8.44 14.56
CA GLY A 115 0.28 -7.80 14.01
C GLY A 115 1.21 -8.73 13.22
N ILE A 116 0.85 -10.00 13.04
CA ILE A 116 1.69 -11.01 12.37
C ILE A 116 1.91 -10.63 10.89
N GLN A 117 3.08 -10.95 10.33
CA GLN A 117 3.46 -10.64 8.94
C GLN A 117 3.56 -9.14 8.61
N THR A 118 3.62 -8.26 9.60
CA THR A 118 3.83 -6.83 9.37
C THR A 118 5.29 -6.40 9.55
N SER A 119 6.14 -7.25 10.13
CA SER A 119 7.58 -7.00 10.31
C SER A 119 8.43 -8.27 10.18
N GLY A 120 9.76 -8.15 10.34
CA GLY A 120 10.69 -9.27 10.25
C GLY A 120 11.08 -9.68 8.82
N ASN A 121 11.83 -10.78 8.74
CA ASN A 121 12.32 -11.39 7.50
C ASN A 121 11.42 -12.56 7.08
N CYS A 122 10.15 -12.29 6.87
CA CYS A 122 9.12 -13.24 6.48
C CYS A 122 8.34 -12.72 5.28
N ILE A 123 7.39 -13.50 4.80
CA ILE A 123 6.36 -13.03 3.88
C ILE A 123 5.51 -12.00 4.61
N ARG A 124 5.37 -10.82 4.01
CA ARG A 124 4.61 -9.71 4.57
C ARG A 124 3.14 -9.82 4.23
N ASN A 125 2.31 -9.04 4.93
CA ASN A 125 0.89 -8.92 4.61
C ASN A 125 0.67 -8.88 3.09
N ILE A 126 -0.20 -9.74 2.58
CA ILE A 126 -0.55 -9.80 1.16
C ILE A 126 -1.36 -8.57 0.80
N THR A 127 -1.05 -7.92 -0.31
CA THR A 127 -1.80 -6.77 -0.81
C THR A 127 -2.55 -7.11 -2.09
N ALA A 128 -3.67 -6.45 -2.30
CA ALA A 128 -4.47 -6.58 -3.52
C ALA A 128 -5.01 -5.20 -3.94
N ASP A 129 -5.72 -5.17 -5.07
CA ASP A 129 -6.46 -4.02 -5.55
C ASP A 129 -7.49 -3.55 -4.52
N GLN A 130 -7.51 -2.26 -4.21
CA GLN A 130 -8.47 -1.66 -3.29
C GLN A 130 -9.92 -1.68 -3.80
N PHE A 131 -10.13 -1.87 -5.09
CA PHE A 131 -11.46 -2.02 -5.70
C PHE A 131 -11.80 -3.47 -6.06
N ALA A 132 -11.03 -4.45 -5.54
CA ALA A 132 -11.28 -5.86 -5.76
C ALA A 132 -12.73 -6.26 -5.38
N GLY A 133 -13.38 -7.06 -6.20
CA GLY A 133 -14.77 -7.49 -6.03
C GLY A 133 -15.82 -6.48 -6.49
N VAL A 134 -15.45 -5.24 -6.82
CA VAL A 134 -16.39 -4.17 -7.21
C VAL A 134 -16.01 -3.42 -8.49
N ALA A 135 -14.76 -3.51 -8.96
CA ALA A 135 -14.29 -2.80 -10.14
C ALA A 135 -14.93 -3.35 -11.44
N PRO A 136 -15.36 -2.48 -12.37
CA PRO A 136 -15.94 -2.93 -13.65
C PRO A 136 -14.97 -3.68 -14.56
N ASP A 137 -13.67 -3.38 -14.47
CA ASP A 137 -12.60 -3.99 -15.27
C ASP A 137 -12.03 -5.26 -14.63
N GLU A 138 -12.61 -5.73 -13.52
CA GLU A 138 -12.19 -6.94 -12.84
C GLU A 138 -12.49 -8.20 -13.66
N VAL A 139 -11.46 -8.95 -13.97
CA VAL A 139 -11.55 -10.26 -14.66
C VAL A 139 -11.79 -11.38 -13.66
N VAL A 140 -11.11 -11.30 -12.51
CA VAL A 140 -11.18 -12.27 -11.41
C VAL A 140 -11.04 -11.52 -10.10
N ASP A 141 -11.91 -11.78 -9.12
CA ASP A 141 -11.76 -11.23 -7.77
C ASP A 141 -10.46 -11.75 -7.12
N PRO A 142 -9.47 -10.89 -6.82
CA PRO A 142 -8.20 -11.33 -6.25
C PRO A 142 -8.27 -11.64 -4.75
N ARG A 143 -9.33 -11.26 -4.04
CA ARG A 143 -9.43 -11.39 -2.57
C ARG A 143 -9.39 -12.83 -2.09
N PRO A 144 -10.13 -13.80 -2.66
CA PRO A 144 -10.00 -15.21 -2.28
C PRO A 144 -8.58 -15.74 -2.42
N TRP A 145 -7.88 -15.37 -3.49
CA TRP A 145 -6.51 -15.80 -3.78
C TRP A 145 -5.48 -15.15 -2.85
N ALA A 146 -5.68 -13.89 -2.53
CA ALA A 146 -4.86 -13.19 -1.54
C ALA A 146 -5.05 -13.81 -0.14
N GLU A 147 -6.27 -14.20 0.22
CA GLU A 147 -6.55 -14.89 1.49
C GLU A 147 -5.93 -16.29 1.54
N ILE A 148 -6.03 -17.08 0.47
CA ILE A 148 -5.37 -18.39 0.36
C ILE A 148 -3.85 -18.24 0.55
N LEU A 149 -3.23 -17.26 -0.10
CA LEU A 149 -1.79 -16.95 0.07
C LEU A 149 -1.47 -16.51 1.49
N ARG A 150 -2.36 -15.74 2.15
CA ARG A 150 -2.19 -15.34 3.55
C ARG A 150 -2.21 -16.56 4.48
N GLN A 151 -3.22 -17.40 4.39
CA GLN A 151 -3.35 -18.60 5.22
C GLN A 151 -2.14 -19.52 5.04
N TRP A 152 -1.79 -19.82 3.81
CA TRP A 152 -0.63 -20.66 3.49
C TRP A 152 0.69 -20.09 4.03
N SER A 153 0.89 -18.78 3.96
CA SER A 153 2.16 -18.16 4.36
C SER A 153 2.27 -17.83 5.85
N THR A 154 1.13 -17.77 6.57
CA THR A 154 1.12 -17.48 8.01
C THR A 154 1.71 -18.67 8.77
N PHE A 155 2.79 -18.42 9.51
CA PHE A 155 3.55 -19.43 10.26
C PHE A 155 4.11 -20.59 9.41
N HIS A 156 4.24 -20.42 8.10
CA HIS A 156 4.89 -21.44 7.28
C HIS A 156 6.34 -21.67 7.76
N PRO A 157 6.72 -22.90 8.14
CA PRO A 157 8.00 -23.14 8.81
C PRO A 157 9.22 -22.77 7.98
N GLU A 158 9.19 -22.99 6.66
CA GLU A 158 10.29 -22.64 5.77
C GLU A 158 10.45 -21.12 5.55
N PHE A 159 9.40 -20.31 5.80
CA PHE A 159 9.37 -18.89 5.44
C PHE A 159 9.43 -17.95 6.64
N ALA A 160 9.64 -18.50 7.83
CA ALA A 160 9.82 -17.71 9.05
C ALA A 160 11.14 -16.93 9.07
N TRP A 161 12.17 -17.42 8.35
CA TRP A 161 13.53 -16.87 8.33
C TRP A 161 14.07 -16.74 6.91
N LEU A 162 13.41 -15.95 6.09
CA LEU A 162 13.88 -15.60 4.76
C LEU A 162 15.14 -14.71 4.82
N PRO A 163 15.96 -14.64 3.76
CA PRO A 163 17.10 -13.72 3.72
C PRO A 163 16.72 -12.27 4.01
N ARG A 164 15.53 -11.84 3.57
CA ARG A 164 14.96 -10.51 3.82
C ARG A 164 13.43 -10.56 3.71
N LYS A 165 12.74 -9.48 4.18
CA LYS A 165 11.29 -9.29 3.99
C LYS A 165 10.87 -9.57 2.54
N PHE A 166 9.77 -10.29 2.38
CA PHE A 166 9.22 -10.69 1.09
C PHE A 166 7.78 -10.17 0.95
N LYS A 167 7.47 -9.52 -0.15
CA LYS A 167 6.19 -8.87 -0.39
C LYS A 167 5.51 -9.49 -1.60
N ILE A 168 4.24 -9.85 -1.45
CA ILE A 168 3.40 -10.38 -2.52
C ILE A 168 2.24 -9.40 -2.75
N ALA A 169 1.92 -9.14 -4.02
CA ALA A 169 0.73 -8.43 -4.44
C ALA A 169 -0.06 -9.27 -5.44
N VAL A 170 -1.39 -9.21 -5.35
CA VAL A 170 -2.31 -9.94 -6.22
C VAL A 170 -3.22 -8.95 -6.93
N SER A 171 -3.32 -9.05 -8.24
CA SER A 171 -4.22 -8.28 -9.08
C SER A 171 -5.09 -9.21 -9.93
N GLY A 172 -6.34 -8.85 -10.15
CA GLY A 172 -7.28 -9.60 -10.98
C GLY A 172 -8.07 -8.70 -11.93
N SER A 173 -7.66 -7.44 -12.03
CA SER A 173 -8.22 -6.43 -12.94
C SER A 173 -7.28 -6.17 -14.10
N THR A 174 -7.78 -5.54 -15.17
CA THR A 174 -6.95 -5.12 -16.31
C THR A 174 -6.01 -3.97 -15.92
N GLU A 175 -6.43 -3.13 -14.97
CA GLU A 175 -5.62 -2.07 -14.37
C GLU A 175 -4.91 -2.58 -13.10
N ASP A 176 -3.59 -2.38 -12.99
CA ASP A 176 -2.83 -2.68 -11.76
C ASP A 176 -2.94 -1.53 -10.75
N ARG A 177 -3.86 -1.66 -9.82
CA ARG A 177 -4.03 -0.73 -8.69
C ARG A 177 -3.35 -1.21 -7.40
N ALA A 178 -2.55 -2.28 -7.46
CA ALA A 178 -1.80 -2.83 -6.33
C ALA A 178 -0.30 -2.52 -6.39
N ALA A 179 0.17 -1.77 -7.39
CA ALA A 179 1.60 -1.56 -7.69
C ALA A 179 2.38 -2.90 -7.72
N ALA A 180 1.78 -3.92 -8.31
CA ALA A 180 2.26 -5.29 -8.20
C ALA A 180 3.64 -5.48 -8.83
N GLN A 181 3.95 -4.79 -9.94
CA GLN A 181 5.23 -4.88 -10.65
C GLN A 181 6.45 -4.49 -9.80
N VAL A 182 6.26 -3.75 -8.70
CA VAL A 182 7.35 -3.36 -7.79
C VAL A 182 7.33 -4.13 -6.46
N HIS A 183 6.73 -5.32 -6.48
CA HIS A 183 6.76 -6.29 -5.37
C HIS A 183 7.78 -7.41 -5.63
N ASP A 184 8.19 -8.12 -4.57
CA ASP A 184 9.11 -9.26 -4.68
C ASP A 184 8.51 -10.39 -5.54
N LEU A 185 7.18 -10.55 -5.42
CA LEU A 185 6.35 -11.43 -6.24
C LEU A 185 5.05 -10.74 -6.58
N ALA A 186 4.63 -10.79 -7.84
CA ALA A 186 3.32 -10.35 -8.30
C ALA A 186 2.55 -11.51 -8.91
N VAL A 187 1.26 -11.59 -8.61
CA VAL A 187 0.32 -12.56 -9.14
C VAL A 187 -0.76 -11.79 -9.91
N TYR A 188 -0.80 -11.96 -11.22
CA TYR A 188 -1.86 -11.42 -12.07
C TYR A 188 -2.80 -12.53 -12.48
N LEU A 189 -4.00 -12.54 -11.90
CA LEU A 189 -5.06 -13.47 -12.24
C LEU A 189 -5.74 -13.02 -13.52
N LYS A 190 -5.85 -13.92 -14.49
CA LYS A 190 -6.45 -13.65 -15.79
C LYS A 190 -7.15 -14.89 -16.35
N LYS A 191 -7.86 -14.73 -17.46
CA LYS A 191 -8.35 -15.85 -18.25
C LYS A 191 -7.46 -16.02 -19.48
N ASN A 192 -7.09 -17.25 -19.78
CA ASN A 192 -6.34 -17.58 -21.00
C ASN A 192 -7.26 -17.57 -22.24
N ALA A 193 -6.72 -17.87 -23.42
CA ALA A 193 -7.48 -17.89 -24.67
C ALA A 193 -8.63 -18.92 -24.68
N GLN A 194 -8.57 -19.93 -23.82
CA GLN A 194 -9.61 -20.95 -23.64
C GLN A 194 -10.65 -20.56 -22.59
N GLY A 195 -10.51 -19.39 -21.94
CA GLY A 195 -11.40 -18.90 -20.89
C GLY A 195 -11.11 -19.50 -19.51
N GLU A 196 -10.04 -20.27 -19.37
CA GLU A 196 -9.65 -20.88 -18.10
C GLU A 196 -8.92 -19.87 -17.20
N LEU A 197 -9.12 -19.98 -15.89
CA LEU A 197 -8.42 -19.17 -14.91
C LEU A 197 -6.95 -19.59 -14.80
N VAL A 198 -6.07 -18.63 -15.01
CA VAL A 198 -4.62 -18.79 -14.91
C VAL A 198 -3.98 -17.58 -14.24
N ALA A 199 -2.71 -17.71 -13.88
CA ALA A 199 -1.94 -16.61 -13.32
C ALA A 199 -0.67 -16.34 -14.14
N SER A 200 -0.34 -15.05 -14.34
CA SER A 200 1.00 -14.62 -14.69
C SER A 200 1.78 -14.29 -13.43
N ILE A 201 2.97 -14.84 -13.28
CA ILE A 201 3.82 -14.66 -12.11
C ILE A 201 5.03 -13.80 -12.49
N LEU A 202 5.18 -12.66 -11.80
CA LEU A 202 6.35 -11.81 -11.90
C LEU A 202 7.18 -11.94 -10.62
N ALA A 203 8.49 -11.97 -10.76
CA ALA A 203 9.40 -12.00 -9.62
C ALA A 203 10.54 -10.98 -9.77
N GLY A 204 11.15 -10.64 -8.64
CA GLY A 204 12.33 -9.78 -8.61
C GLY A 204 12.03 -8.28 -8.69
N GLY A 205 10.78 -7.86 -8.50
CA GLY A 205 10.43 -6.48 -8.30
C GLY A 205 10.80 -5.98 -6.90
N GLY A 206 10.82 -4.68 -6.73
CA GLY A 206 10.97 -4.07 -5.41
C GLY A 206 11.67 -2.72 -5.43
N LEU A 207 11.21 -1.87 -4.53
CA LEU A 207 11.77 -0.54 -4.28
C LEU A 207 12.91 -0.61 -3.23
N GLY A 208 13.44 0.52 -2.84
CA GLY A 208 14.55 0.64 -1.91
C GLY A 208 15.84 1.04 -2.62
N ARG A 209 17.02 0.79 -2.01
CA ARG A 209 18.32 1.27 -2.49
C ARG A 209 18.61 0.96 -3.97
N THR A 210 18.12 -0.16 -4.47
CA THR A 210 18.27 -0.59 -5.87
C THR A 210 16.87 -0.94 -6.37
N PRO A 211 16.08 0.03 -6.85
CA PRO A 211 14.74 -0.24 -7.34
C PRO A 211 14.81 -1.07 -8.64
N ILE A 212 13.92 -2.04 -8.75
CA ILE A 212 13.81 -2.93 -9.92
C ILE A 212 12.33 -3.21 -10.15
N VAL A 213 11.90 -3.14 -11.39
CA VAL A 213 10.59 -3.63 -11.85
C VAL A 213 10.69 -5.14 -12.03
N GLY A 214 9.69 -5.87 -11.57
CA GLY A 214 9.64 -7.34 -11.66
C GLY A 214 9.59 -7.82 -13.11
N SER A 215 10.12 -9.01 -13.32
CA SER A 215 10.08 -9.68 -14.63
C SER A 215 9.12 -10.86 -14.58
N ILE A 216 8.41 -11.10 -15.69
CA ILE A 216 7.58 -12.29 -15.84
C ILE A 216 8.51 -13.53 -15.83
N ILE A 217 8.21 -14.48 -14.96
CA ILE A 217 8.93 -15.76 -14.85
C ILE A 217 8.05 -16.94 -15.26
N ARG A 218 6.72 -16.76 -15.27
CA ARG A 218 5.77 -17.76 -15.71
C ARG A 218 4.50 -17.08 -16.24
N GLU A 219 4.11 -17.45 -17.44
CA GLU A 219 2.80 -17.14 -18.02
C GLU A 219 1.85 -18.34 -17.88
N ASP A 220 0.56 -18.04 -17.84
CA ASP A 220 -0.53 -19.03 -17.88
C ASP A 220 -0.35 -20.21 -16.92
N LEU A 221 0.10 -19.91 -15.67
CA LEU A 221 0.15 -20.90 -14.60
C LEU A 221 -1.29 -21.32 -14.24
N PRO A 222 -1.65 -22.62 -14.33
CA PRO A 222 -2.96 -23.07 -13.87
C PRO A 222 -3.17 -22.73 -12.39
N TRP A 223 -4.33 -22.24 -12.03
CA TRP A 223 -4.63 -21.74 -10.68
C TRP A 223 -4.37 -22.78 -9.57
N GLN A 224 -4.54 -24.07 -9.85
CA GLN A 224 -4.27 -25.17 -8.90
C GLN A 224 -2.83 -25.14 -8.37
N HIS A 225 -1.92 -24.63 -9.18
CA HIS A 225 -0.50 -24.59 -8.88
C HIS A 225 0.00 -23.26 -8.31
N LEU A 226 -0.91 -22.33 -7.95
CA LEU A 226 -0.52 -21.03 -7.41
C LEU A 226 0.42 -21.17 -6.20
N LEU A 227 0.03 -21.96 -5.20
CA LEU A 227 0.83 -22.13 -3.97
C LEU A 227 2.11 -22.91 -4.24
N THR A 228 2.06 -24.02 -4.99
CA THR A 228 3.24 -24.84 -5.29
C THR A 228 4.30 -24.06 -6.07
N TYR A 229 3.86 -23.17 -6.97
CA TYR A 229 4.79 -22.33 -7.74
C TYR A 229 5.37 -21.19 -6.87
N CYS A 230 4.56 -20.54 -6.05
CA CYS A 230 5.04 -19.56 -5.07
C CYS A 230 6.04 -20.20 -4.09
N GLU A 231 5.80 -21.43 -3.67
CA GLU A 231 6.72 -22.19 -2.82
C GLU A 231 8.06 -22.45 -3.52
N ALA A 232 8.04 -22.85 -4.80
CA ALA A 232 9.26 -23.03 -5.59
C ALA A 232 10.07 -21.73 -5.69
N VAL A 233 9.42 -20.58 -5.96
CA VAL A 233 10.07 -19.27 -5.97
C VAL A 233 10.74 -18.97 -4.63
N LEU A 234 10.02 -19.20 -3.53
CA LEU A 234 10.53 -18.95 -2.18
C LEU A 234 11.66 -19.89 -1.77
N ARG A 235 11.61 -21.18 -2.16
CA ARG A 235 12.70 -22.14 -1.90
C ARG A 235 13.96 -21.77 -2.65
N VAL A 236 13.88 -21.41 -3.94
CA VAL A 236 15.03 -20.91 -4.71
C VAL A 236 15.60 -19.66 -4.07
N TYR A 237 14.73 -18.72 -3.67
CA TYR A 237 15.16 -17.52 -2.95
C TYR A 237 15.77 -17.83 -1.58
N ASN A 238 15.20 -18.73 -0.79
CA ASN A 238 15.69 -19.10 0.53
C ASN A 238 17.05 -19.78 0.48
N ARG A 239 17.28 -20.59 -0.56
CA ARG A 239 18.54 -21.31 -0.83
C ARG A 239 19.66 -20.40 -1.31
N TYR A 240 19.39 -19.51 -2.27
CA TYR A 240 20.42 -18.73 -2.96
C TYR A 240 20.45 -17.25 -2.62
N GLY A 241 19.45 -16.74 -1.89
CA GLY A 241 19.41 -15.36 -1.42
C GLY A 241 20.54 -15.05 -0.44
N ARG A 242 21.17 -13.90 -0.59
CA ARG A 242 22.29 -13.49 0.28
C ARG A 242 21.81 -13.22 1.71
N ARG A 243 22.60 -13.67 2.70
CA ARG A 243 22.35 -13.43 4.13
C ARG A 243 23.48 -12.64 4.81
N ASP A 244 24.63 -12.56 4.16
CA ASP A 244 25.83 -11.87 4.62
C ASP A 244 25.71 -10.33 4.52
N ASN A 245 24.86 -9.83 3.64
CA ASN A 245 24.67 -8.41 3.42
C ASN A 245 23.18 -8.06 3.27
N MET A 246 22.61 -7.45 4.31
CA MET A 246 21.19 -7.08 4.38
C MET A 246 20.71 -6.15 3.25
N TYR A 247 21.60 -5.34 2.66
CA TYR A 247 21.28 -4.45 1.55
C TYR A 247 21.20 -5.17 0.19
N LYS A 248 21.78 -6.37 0.12
CA LYS A 248 21.79 -7.23 -1.08
C LYS A 248 20.97 -8.51 -0.90
N ALA A 249 20.19 -8.61 0.18
CA ALA A 249 19.47 -9.83 0.57
C ALA A 249 18.09 -10.00 -0.10
N ARG A 250 17.52 -8.96 -0.73
CA ARG A 250 16.18 -9.05 -1.37
C ARG A 250 16.24 -9.91 -2.64
N ILE A 251 15.15 -10.64 -2.93
CA ILE A 251 15.03 -11.51 -4.12
C ILE A 251 15.37 -10.79 -5.44
N LYS A 252 15.04 -9.53 -5.59
CA LYS A 252 15.36 -8.74 -6.79
C LYS A 252 16.85 -8.71 -7.13
N ILE A 253 17.73 -8.79 -6.12
CA ILE A 253 19.18 -8.84 -6.33
C ILE A 253 19.59 -10.22 -6.86
N LEU A 254 18.97 -11.29 -6.35
CA LEU A 254 19.19 -12.66 -6.86
C LEU A 254 18.73 -12.78 -8.32
N VAL A 255 17.49 -12.34 -8.62
CA VAL A 255 16.92 -12.37 -9.98
C VAL A 255 17.81 -11.59 -10.96
N LYS A 256 18.24 -10.37 -10.58
CA LYS A 256 19.15 -9.56 -11.39
C LYS A 256 20.51 -10.24 -11.62
N ALA A 257 21.06 -10.89 -10.59
CA ALA A 257 22.37 -11.54 -10.68
C ALA A 257 22.35 -12.79 -11.57
N LEU A 258 21.26 -13.55 -11.55
CA LEU A 258 21.09 -14.76 -12.37
C LEU A 258 20.62 -14.46 -13.79
N SER A 259 19.92 -13.43 -14.03
CA SER A 259 18.95 -13.05 -15.04
C SER A 259 17.56 -13.67 -14.77
N PRO A 260 16.47 -13.01 -15.22
CA PRO A 260 15.10 -13.52 -15.05
C PRO A 260 14.91 -14.92 -15.63
N GLU A 261 15.50 -15.21 -16.80
CA GLU A 261 15.37 -16.49 -17.52
C GLU A 261 16.03 -17.64 -16.74
N LYS A 262 17.24 -17.41 -16.22
CA LYS A 262 17.94 -18.42 -15.41
C LYS A 262 17.26 -18.64 -14.07
N PHE A 263 16.76 -17.56 -13.45
CA PHE A 263 15.98 -17.67 -12.22
C PHE A 263 14.70 -18.47 -12.46
N ALA A 264 13.94 -18.16 -13.52
CA ALA A 264 12.75 -18.90 -13.90
C ALA A 264 13.05 -20.39 -14.13
N LYS A 265 14.14 -20.72 -14.82
CA LYS A 265 14.55 -22.11 -15.02
C LYS A 265 14.79 -22.84 -13.70
N GLN A 266 15.48 -22.22 -12.73
CA GLN A 266 15.69 -22.82 -11.40
C GLN A 266 14.37 -22.99 -10.64
N VAL A 267 13.42 -22.05 -10.78
CA VAL A 267 12.09 -22.18 -10.19
C VAL A 267 11.32 -23.33 -10.83
N GLU A 268 11.36 -23.48 -12.15
CA GLU A 268 10.74 -24.62 -12.86
C GLU A 268 11.32 -25.96 -12.42
N GLU A 269 12.64 -26.05 -12.26
CA GLU A 269 13.32 -27.25 -11.77
C GLU A 269 12.87 -27.61 -10.35
N GLU A 270 12.81 -26.64 -9.44
CA GLU A 270 12.32 -26.84 -8.06
C GLU A 270 10.82 -27.20 -8.05
N TRP A 271 10.02 -26.55 -8.90
CA TRP A 271 8.58 -26.79 -9.00
C TRP A 271 8.22 -28.21 -9.41
N GLN A 272 9.04 -28.90 -10.23
CA GLN A 272 8.78 -30.31 -10.58
C GLN A 272 8.70 -31.21 -9.35
N HIS A 273 9.35 -30.84 -8.24
CA HIS A 273 9.32 -31.60 -6.99
C HIS A 273 8.10 -31.26 -6.11
N LEU A 274 7.41 -30.15 -6.40
CA LEU A 274 6.30 -29.61 -5.59
C LEU A 274 4.94 -29.73 -6.27
N LYS A 275 4.99 -29.70 -7.59
CA LYS A 275 3.84 -29.59 -8.44
C LYS A 275 2.83 -30.72 -8.14
N ASP A 276 2.19 -31.27 -7.81
CA ASP A 276 1.22 -32.30 -7.44
C ASP A 276 1.33 -32.71 -5.94
N GLY A 277 2.07 -31.89 -5.15
CA GLY A 277 2.24 -32.09 -3.72
C GLY A 277 1.10 -31.51 -2.87
N PRO A 278 1.27 -31.51 -1.54
CA PRO A 278 0.20 -31.11 -0.60
C PRO A 278 -0.30 -29.67 -0.74
N SER A 279 0.51 -28.77 -1.29
CA SER A 279 0.14 -27.37 -1.55
C SER A 279 -0.60 -27.17 -2.89
N THR A 280 -0.94 -28.24 -3.61
CA THR A 280 -1.78 -28.15 -4.81
C THR A 280 -3.21 -27.83 -4.40
N LEU A 281 -3.73 -26.71 -4.90
CA LEU A 281 -5.08 -26.25 -4.56
C LEU A 281 -6.15 -27.14 -5.18
N THR A 282 -7.14 -27.47 -4.37
CA THR A 282 -8.36 -28.15 -4.81
C THR A 282 -9.49 -27.13 -5.01
N GLN A 283 -10.48 -27.48 -5.83
CA GLN A 283 -11.69 -26.67 -5.99
C GLN A 283 -12.40 -26.46 -4.65
N ALA A 284 -12.46 -27.50 -3.81
CA ALA A 284 -13.08 -27.43 -2.49
C ALA A 284 -12.42 -26.37 -1.59
N GLU A 285 -11.09 -26.22 -1.65
CA GLU A 285 -10.37 -25.22 -0.87
C GLU A 285 -10.63 -23.81 -1.41
N VAL A 286 -10.64 -23.63 -2.73
CA VAL A 286 -10.98 -22.35 -3.36
C VAL A 286 -12.42 -21.96 -3.02
N ASP A 287 -13.37 -22.90 -3.07
CA ASP A 287 -14.78 -22.65 -2.73
C ASP A 287 -14.95 -22.29 -1.25
N ARG A 288 -14.22 -22.99 -0.35
CA ARG A 288 -14.20 -22.70 1.10
C ARG A 288 -13.83 -21.25 1.39
N VAL A 289 -12.85 -20.72 0.69
CA VAL A 289 -12.40 -19.35 0.90
C VAL A 289 -13.30 -18.37 0.14
N SER A 290 -13.68 -18.68 -1.08
CA SER A 290 -14.45 -17.78 -1.96
C SER A 290 -15.83 -17.43 -1.40
N GLN A 291 -16.46 -18.32 -0.63
CA GLN A 291 -17.76 -18.06 0.00
C GLN A 291 -17.77 -16.79 0.88
N TYR A 292 -16.64 -16.44 1.49
CA TYR A 292 -16.50 -15.24 2.32
C TYR A 292 -16.44 -13.94 1.52
N PHE A 293 -16.19 -14.05 0.21
CA PHE A 293 -16.08 -12.95 -0.73
C PHE A 293 -17.21 -12.93 -1.76
N ALA A 294 -18.22 -13.77 -1.55
CA ALA A 294 -19.42 -13.75 -2.37
C ALA A 294 -20.02 -12.34 -2.39
N PRO A 295 -20.52 -11.86 -3.55
CA PRO A 295 -21.17 -10.55 -3.64
C PRO A 295 -22.29 -10.45 -2.59
N PRO A 296 -22.39 -9.33 -1.87
CA PRO A 296 -23.50 -9.09 -0.96
C PRO A 296 -24.82 -8.98 -1.74
N GLN A 297 -25.93 -9.00 -1.03
CA GLN A 297 -27.22 -8.74 -1.66
C GLN A 297 -27.33 -7.26 -1.99
N TYR A 298 -27.17 -6.94 -3.27
CA TYR A 298 -27.39 -5.59 -3.79
C TYR A 298 -28.87 -5.33 -4.08
N ASP A 299 -29.32 -4.11 -3.81
CA ASP A 299 -30.62 -3.65 -4.29
C ASP A 299 -30.58 -3.55 -5.83
N LYS A 300 -31.71 -3.84 -6.48
CA LYS A 300 -31.86 -3.60 -7.91
C LYS A 300 -32.14 -2.12 -8.14
N LEU A 301 -31.11 -1.36 -8.44
CA LEU A 301 -31.18 0.09 -8.67
C LEU A 301 -30.96 0.41 -10.15
N PRO A 302 -31.61 1.48 -10.66
CA PRO A 302 -31.27 2.00 -11.98
C PRO A 302 -29.85 2.56 -11.98
N ASP A 303 -29.24 2.62 -13.14
CA ASP A 303 -27.89 3.19 -13.27
C ASP A 303 -27.86 4.71 -13.14
N THR A 304 -28.96 5.36 -13.44
CA THR A 304 -29.19 6.80 -13.29
C THR A 304 -30.12 7.07 -12.12
N ASP A 305 -29.81 8.09 -11.33
CA ASP A 305 -30.63 8.59 -10.22
C ASP A 305 -30.83 10.10 -10.40
N ALA A 306 -32.08 10.52 -10.55
CA ALA A 306 -32.39 11.93 -10.83
C ALA A 306 -31.96 12.90 -9.71
N THR A 307 -31.98 12.45 -8.47
CA THR A 307 -31.54 13.27 -7.33
C THR A 307 -30.02 13.45 -7.37
N PHE A 308 -29.29 12.38 -7.63
CA PHE A 308 -27.83 12.42 -7.81
C PHE A 308 -27.42 13.34 -8.97
N GLU A 309 -28.07 13.19 -10.13
CA GLU A 309 -27.79 14.01 -11.32
C GLU A 309 -28.09 15.50 -11.07
N ASN A 310 -29.17 15.83 -10.36
CA ASN A 310 -29.47 17.20 -9.99
C ASN A 310 -28.39 17.79 -9.06
N HIS A 311 -27.93 17.04 -8.07
CA HIS A 311 -26.84 17.51 -7.20
C HIS A 311 -25.53 17.76 -7.96
N LEU A 312 -25.20 16.95 -8.97
CA LEU A 312 -24.05 17.19 -9.85
C LEU A 312 -24.15 18.51 -10.60
N LEU A 313 -25.36 18.86 -11.07
CA LEU A 313 -25.60 20.10 -11.81
C LEU A 313 -25.61 21.35 -10.90
N GLU A 314 -26.14 21.22 -9.70
CA GLU A 314 -26.36 22.34 -8.79
C GLU A 314 -25.12 22.65 -7.90
N ASN A 315 -24.24 21.67 -7.66
CA ASN A 315 -23.12 21.80 -6.73
C ASN A 315 -21.78 21.44 -7.38
N ARG A 316 -21.03 22.46 -7.81
CA ARG A 316 -19.70 22.29 -8.43
C ARG A 316 -18.72 21.57 -7.50
N GLY A 317 -18.77 21.80 -6.19
CA GLY A 317 -17.86 21.15 -5.23
C GLY A 317 -18.13 19.65 -5.13
N PHE A 318 -19.42 19.27 -5.13
CA PHE A 318 -19.83 17.88 -5.17
C PHE A 318 -19.45 17.22 -6.50
N ALA A 319 -19.70 17.88 -7.65
CA ALA A 319 -19.34 17.36 -8.94
C ALA A 319 -17.84 17.05 -9.07
N ARG A 320 -16.98 17.96 -8.61
CA ARG A 320 -15.51 17.75 -8.57
C ARG A 320 -15.11 16.60 -7.65
N TRP A 321 -15.75 16.50 -6.49
CA TRP A 321 -15.50 15.38 -5.60
C TRP A 321 -15.92 14.05 -6.23
N VAL A 322 -17.07 14.00 -6.88
CA VAL A 322 -17.51 12.79 -7.61
C VAL A 322 -16.50 12.43 -8.70
N GLU A 323 -16.04 13.40 -9.47
CA GLU A 323 -15.07 13.14 -10.55
C GLU A 323 -13.75 12.55 -10.05
N ARG A 324 -13.27 12.99 -8.88
CA ARG A 324 -11.96 12.56 -8.35
C ARG A 324 -12.05 11.40 -7.37
N ASN A 325 -13.02 11.42 -6.47
CA ASN A 325 -13.08 10.50 -5.35
C ASN A 325 -14.04 9.32 -5.55
N VAL A 326 -14.87 9.35 -6.60
CA VAL A 326 -15.86 8.30 -6.86
C VAL A 326 -15.47 7.51 -8.10
N ARG A 327 -15.43 6.19 -7.96
CA ARG A 327 -15.14 5.26 -9.04
C ARG A 327 -16.38 4.47 -9.42
N PRO A 328 -16.54 4.12 -10.72
CA PRO A 328 -17.61 3.24 -11.16
C PRO A 328 -17.59 1.90 -10.43
N HIS A 329 -18.75 1.34 -10.20
CA HIS A 329 -18.96 0.02 -9.61
C HIS A 329 -19.53 -0.94 -10.65
N LYS A 330 -19.14 -2.24 -10.60
CA LYS A 330 -19.67 -3.25 -11.54
C LYS A 330 -21.17 -3.52 -11.43
N VAL A 331 -21.79 -3.12 -10.29
CA VAL A 331 -23.24 -3.25 -10.07
C VAL A 331 -23.91 -1.89 -10.31
N SER A 332 -24.93 -1.88 -11.15
CA SER A 332 -25.71 -0.68 -11.49
C SER A 332 -26.27 0.01 -10.24
N GLY A 333 -26.27 1.34 -10.23
CA GLY A 333 -26.76 2.18 -9.12
C GLY A 333 -25.83 2.29 -7.91
N TYR A 334 -24.65 1.63 -7.95
CA TYR A 334 -23.61 1.72 -6.92
C TYR A 334 -22.36 2.42 -7.44
N ALA A 335 -21.54 2.87 -6.51
CA ALA A 335 -20.23 3.47 -6.74
C ALA A 335 -19.27 3.14 -5.60
N SER A 336 -17.96 3.25 -5.84
CA SER A 336 -16.93 3.15 -4.81
C SER A 336 -16.38 4.53 -4.49
N VAL A 337 -16.30 4.89 -3.22
CA VAL A 337 -15.89 6.21 -2.74
C VAL A 337 -14.53 6.15 -2.06
N THR A 338 -13.58 6.95 -2.50
CA THR A 338 -12.29 7.14 -1.84
C THR A 338 -12.36 8.35 -0.91
N LEU A 339 -12.16 8.10 0.38
CA LEU A 339 -12.02 9.11 1.42
C LEU A 339 -10.56 9.55 1.48
N SER A 340 -10.29 10.81 1.15
CA SER A 340 -8.93 11.36 1.13
C SER A 340 -8.39 11.58 2.53
N LEU A 341 -7.28 10.93 2.89
CA LEU A 341 -6.51 11.18 4.11
C LEU A 341 -5.39 12.21 3.88
N LYS A 342 -5.64 13.20 3.02
CA LYS A 342 -4.66 14.20 2.56
C LYS A 342 -5.19 15.62 2.77
N SER A 343 -5.66 15.93 3.97
CA SER A 343 -6.03 17.30 4.33
C SER A 343 -4.77 18.17 4.50
N ARG A 344 -4.93 19.50 4.39
CA ARG A 344 -3.82 20.48 4.43
C ARG A 344 -3.01 20.49 5.73
N THR A 345 -3.60 20.05 6.85
CA THR A 345 -3.00 20.18 8.19
C THR A 345 -2.68 18.87 8.85
N VAL A 346 -2.94 17.75 8.16
CA VAL A 346 -2.76 16.40 8.72
C VAL A 346 -1.72 15.65 7.89
N ALA A 347 -0.87 14.90 8.55
CA ALA A 347 0.11 14.05 7.87
C ALA A 347 -0.59 13.09 6.91
N PRO A 348 -0.08 12.91 5.67
CA PRO A 348 -0.67 11.98 4.72
C PRO A 348 -0.84 10.58 5.29
N GLY A 349 -2.06 10.06 5.24
CA GLY A 349 -2.41 8.74 5.75
C GLY A 349 -2.82 8.68 7.22
N ASP A 350 -2.82 9.79 7.95
CA ASP A 350 -3.29 9.82 9.34
C ASP A 350 -4.80 10.02 9.43
N ALA A 351 -5.42 9.32 10.39
CA ALA A 351 -6.81 9.51 10.78
C ALA A 351 -6.94 9.48 12.31
N THR A 352 -7.73 10.40 12.87
CA THR A 352 -8.01 10.41 14.31
C THR A 352 -8.95 9.27 14.70
N ASP A 353 -9.00 8.95 15.99
CA ASP A 353 -9.94 8.00 16.57
C ASP A 353 -11.41 8.34 16.21
N THR A 354 -11.80 9.61 16.37
CA THR A 354 -13.13 10.09 16.02
C THR A 354 -13.42 10.01 14.51
N GLN A 355 -12.42 10.24 13.68
CA GLN A 355 -12.53 10.06 12.24
C GLN A 355 -12.69 8.59 11.85
N MET A 356 -11.97 7.68 12.50
CA MET A 356 -12.10 6.24 12.28
C MET A 356 -13.48 5.72 12.71
N GLU A 357 -14.04 6.21 13.81
CA GLU A 357 -15.42 5.93 14.24
C GLU A 357 -16.44 6.40 13.19
N ALA A 358 -16.30 7.63 12.69
CA ALA A 358 -17.17 8.15 11.65
C ALA A 358 -17.13 7.30 10.37
N VAL A 359 -15.95 6.84 9.95
CA VAL A 359 -15.79 5.94 8.79
C VAL A 359 -16.48 4.60 9.05
N ALA A 360 -16.40 4.06 10.26
CA ALA A 360 -17.09 2.83 10.63
C ALA A 360 -18.62 3.00 10.55
N ASP A 361 -19.15 4.13 11.03
CA ASP A 361 -20.58 4.46 10.94
C ASP A 361 -21.04 4.63 9.49
N TRP A 362 -20.22 5.26 8.64
CA TRP A 362 -20.53 5.37 7.21
C TRP A 362 -20.46 4.03 6.49
N ALA A 363 -19.54 3.17 6.90
CA ALA A 363 -19.47 1.83 6.33
C ALA A 363 -20.75 1.03 6.60
N ASP A 364 -21.25 1.06 7.83
CA ASP A 364 -22.50 0.39 8.21
C ASP A 364 -23.71 1.00 7.46
N ARG A 365 -23.77 2.31 7.35
CA ARG A 365 -24.91 3.02 6.76
C ARG A 365 -24.91 2.98 5.23
N TYR A 366 -23.73 3.12 4.61
CA TYR A 366 -23.62 3.37 3.18
C TYR A 366 -22.88 2.27 2.40
N SER A 367 -22.04 1.44 3.05
CA SER A 367 -21.12 0.52 2.36
C SER A 367 -21.18 -0.93 2.85
N LEU A 368 -22.35 -1.36 3.34
CA LEU A 368 -22.61 -2.75 3.77
C LEU A 368 -21.62 -3.24 4.85
N GLY A 369 -21.13 -2.34 5.70
CA GLY A 369 -20.16 -2.62 6.77
C GLY A 369 -18.72 -2.84 6.29
N GLU A 370 -18.41 -2.60 5.01
CA GLU A 370 -17.09 -2.85 4.42
C GLU A 370 -16.30 -1.55 4.19
N ILE A 371 -15.03 -1.56 4.61
CA ILE A 371 -14.05 -0.51 4.42
C ILE A 371 -12.82 -1.12 3.75
N ARG A 372 -12.11 -0.34 2.94
CA ARG A 372 -10.84 -0.73 2.34
C ARG A 372 -9.74 0.28 2.63
N VAL A 373 -8.51 -0.21 2.71
CA VAL A 373 -7.30 0.62 2.87
C VAL A 373 -6.47 0.48 1.59
N SER A 374 -6.24 1.57 0.88
CA SER A 374 -5.39 1.56 -0.31
C SER A 374 -3.90 1.65 0.04
N HIS A 375 -3.05 1.20 -0.88
CA HIS A 375 -1.60 1.42 -0.78
C HIS A 375 -1.23 2.90 -0.98
N GLU A 376 -2.16 3.71 -1.46
CA GLU A 376 -2.05 5.17 -1.59
C GLU A 376 -2.37 5.90 -0.30
N GLN A 377 -2.56 5.18 0.81
CA GLN A 377 -2.86 5.74 2.13
C GLN A 377 -4.20 6.50 2.18
N ASN A 378 -5.22 5.98 1.53
CA ASN A 378 -6.61 6.45 1.59
C ASN A 378 -7.54 5.33 2.06
N LEU A 379 -8.75 5.68 2.49
CA LEU A 379 -9.80 4.74 2.84
C LEU A 379 -10.86 4.68 1.74
N ILE A 380 -11.47 3.53 1.55
CA ILE A 380 -12.50 3.32 0.52
C ILE A 380 -13.75 2.72 1.13
N LEU A 381 -14.91 3.31 0.79
CA LEU A 381 -16.23 2.72 0.95
C LEU A 381 -16.64 2.12 -0.38
N ALA A 382 -16.64 0.79 -0.45
CA ALA A 382 -16.66 0.09 -1.73
C ALA A 382 -18.05 0.00 -2.38
N ASN A 383 -19.15 0.09 -1.60
CA ASN A 383 -20.49 -0.31 -2.03
C ASN A 383 -21.53 0.79 -1.78
N VAL A 384 -21.25 2.04 -2.16
CA VAL A 384 -22.13 3.18 -1.89
C VAL A 384 -23.19 3.32 -2.99
N LYS A 385 -24.45 3.48 -2.62
CA LYS A 385 -25.52 3.76 -3.59
C LYS A 385 -25.37 5.18 -4.13
N LYS A 386 -25.51 5.38 -5.45
CA LYS A 386 -25.37 6.71 -6.08
C LYS A 386 -26.26 7.77 -5.42
N ARG A 387 -27.49 7.41 -5.03
CA ARG A 387 -28.44 8.31 -4.35
C ARG A 387 -27.94 8.81 -2.98
N ASP A 388 -27.04 8.07 -2.33
CA ASP A 388 -26.55 8.40 -0.98
C ASP A 388 -25.22 9.20 -1.03
N LEU A 389 -24.62 9.39 -2.22
CA LEU A 389 -23.33 10.04 -2.41
C LEU A 389 -23.31 11.48 -1.91
N TYR A 390 -24.39 12.23 -2.09
CA TYR A 390 -24.45 13.63 -1.65
C TYR A 390 -24.47 13.74 -0.12
N ALA A 391 -25.27 12.93 0.56
CA ALA A 391 -25.30 12.88 2.02
C ALA A 391 -23.96 12.45 2.60
N LEU A 392 -23.34 11.40 2.02
CA LEU A 392 -22.00 10.97 2.42
C LEU A 392 -20.94 12.07 2.20
N TRP A 393 -20.99 12.79 1.08
CA TRP A 393 -20.07 13.89 0.78
C TRP A 393 -20.16 15.02 1.83
N GLU A 394 -21.37 15.43 2.22
CA GLU A 394 -21.58 16.46 3.25
C GLU A 394 -20.97 16.02 4.59
N GLU A 395 -21.22 14.78 5.01
CA GLU A 395 -20.66 14.23 6.24
C GLU A 395 -19.13 14.09 6.16
N ALA A 396 -18.61 13.56 5.05
CA ALA A 396 -17.17 13.40 4.82
C ALA A 396 -16.44 14.76 4.77
N LYS A 397 -17.09 15.79 4.22
CA LYS A 397 -16.58 17.16 4.19
C LYS A 397 -16.45 17.73 5.61
N ALA A 398 -17.44 17.50 6.46
CA ALA A 398 -17.40 17.95 7.85
C ALA A 398 -16.27 17.31 8.66
N GLN A 399 -15.85 16.09 8.28
CA GLN A 399 -14.75 15.35 8.92
C GLN A 399 -13.39 15.52 8.20
N GLY A 400 -13.32 16.30 7.11
CA GLY A 400 -12.08 16.56 6.37
C GLY A 400 -11.65 15.46 5.37
N PHE A 401 -12.55 14.53 5.01
CA PHE A 401 -12.29 13.43 4.09
C PHE A 401 -12.72 13.67 2.64
N ALA A 402 -13.41 14.76 2.36
CA ALA A 402 -13.96 15.05 1.04
C ALA A 402 -13.09 16.01 0.20
N THR A 403 -11.77 16.04 0.43
CA THR A 403 -10.87 16.79 -0.47
C THR A 403 -10.90 16.14 -1.85
N PRO A 404 -11.24 16.89 -2.93
CA PRO A 404 -11.33 16.34 -4.29
C PRO A 404 -9.95 16.27 -4.95
N ASN A 405 -9.05 15.47 -4.39
CA ASN A 405 -7.64 15.45 -4.81
C ASN A 405 -7.10 14.08 -5.18
N ILE A 406 -7.92 13.04 -5.23
CA ILE A 406 -7.45 11.68 -5.57
C ILE A 406 -6.81 11.66 -6.95
N GLY A 407 -5.55 11.19 -7.01
CA GLY A 407 -4.72 11.17 -8.21
C GLY A 407 -4.07 12.51 -8.57
N LEU A 408 -4.37 13.60 -7.86
CA LEU A 408 -3.78 14.92 -8.09
C LEU A 408 -2.49 15.12 -7.29
N LEU A 409 -1.75 16.18 -7.59
CA LEU A 409 -0.46 16.51 -6.96
C LEU A 409 -0.51 16.50 -5.42
N THR A 410 -1.64 16.86 -4.81
CA THR A 410 -1.83 16.93 -3.36
C THR A 410 -2.33 15.61 -2.74
N ASP A 411 -2.59 14.57 -3.52
CA ASP A 411 -2.79 13.21 -3.01
C ASP A 411 -1.44 12.56 -2.67
N ILE A 412 -0.67 13.23 -1.81
CA ILE A 412 0.71 12.88 -1.51
C ILE A 412 0.80 11.56 -0.76
N ILE A 413 1.64 10.65 -1.24
CA ILE A 413 2.03 9.45 -0.49
C ILE A 413 3.30 9.77 0.30
N ALA A 414 3.26 9.64 1.63
CA ALA A 414 4.43 9.89 2.47
C ALA A 414 4.61 8.82 3.54
N CYS A 415 5.85 8.39 3.77
CA CYS A 415 6.14 7.59 4.96
C CYS A 415 6.28 8.50 6.19
N PRO A 416 6.22 7.98 7.44
CA PRO A 416 6.40 8.80 8.64
C PRO A 416 7.76 9.52 8.74
N GLY A 417 8.80 9.04 8.03
CA GLY A 417 10.10 9.69 7.94
C GLY A 417 10.81 9.88 9.27
N GLY A 418 11.68 10.89 9.32
CA GLY A 418 12.54 11.21 10.46
C GLY A 418 11.81 11.68 11.72
N ASP A 419 10.52 11.99 11.61
CA ASP A 419 9.72 12.35 12.79
C ASP A 419 9.52 11.15 13.72
N PHE A 420 9.45 9.92 13.19
CA PHE A 420 9.21 8.70 13.95
C PHE A 420 10.28 7.62 13.71
N CYS A 421 10.61 7.33 12.47
CA CYS A 421 11.39 6.18 12.07
C CYS A 421 12.89 6.35 12.38
N SER A 422 13.46 5.44 13.19
CA SER A 422 14.89 5.43 13.51
C SER A 422 15.80 5.14 12.30
N LEU A 423 15.26 4.62 11.20
CA LEU A 423 15.99 4.31 9.98
C LEU A 423 15.96 5.47 8.95
N ALA A 424 15.21 6.53 9.23
CA ALA A 424 15.06 7.65 8.31
C ALA A 424 16.28 8.59 8.37
N ASN A 425 16.65 9.10 7.20
CA ASN A 425 17.70 10.10 7.03
C ASN A 425 17.15 11.53 7.10
N ALA A 426 15.86 11.71 6.78
CA ALA A 426 15.21 13.00 6.78
C ALA A 426 13.70 12.86 7.10
N LYS A 427 13.07 13.97 7.47
CA LYS A 427 11.65 14.07 7.76
C LYS A 427 10.85 14.07 6.45
N SER A 428 9.70 13.39 6.44
CA SER A 428 8.81 13.34 5.26
C SER A 428 7.56 14.19 5.46
N ILE A 429 7.00 14.19 6.66
CA ILE A 429 5.74 14.86 6.98
C ILE A 429 5.82 16.37 6.79
N PRO A 430 6.83 17.09 7.33
CA PRO A 430 6.94 18.54 7.14
C PRO A 430 7.07 18.93 5.66
N ILE A 431 7.76 18.12 4.85
CA ILE A 431 7.90 18.36 3.41
C ILE A 431 6.54 18.17 2.70
N ALA A 432 5.81 17.11 3.04
CA ALA A 432 4.47 16.88 2.49
C ALA A 432 3.53 18.06 2.81
N LEU A 433 3.49 18.49 4.07
CA LEU A 433 2.63 19.61 4.49
C LEU A 433 3.04 20.94 3.83
N ALA A 434 4.33 21.22 3.71
CA ALA A 434 4.82 22.43 3.04
C ALA A 434 4.45 22.45 1.54
N ILE A 435 4.49 21.30 0.87
CA ILE A 435 4.05 21.18 -0.53
C ILE A 435 2.53 21.31 -0.63
N GLN A 436 1.75 20.68 0.26
CA GLN A 436 0.29 20.83 0.29
C GLN A 436 -0.13 22.29 0.52
N GLU A 437 0.57 23.02 1.38
CA GLU A 437 0.30 24.44 1.60
C GLU A 437 0.69 25.30 0.37
N ARG A 438 1.77 24.97 -0.31
CA ARG A 438 2.19 25.65 -1.55
C ARG A 438 1.18 25.48 -2.68
N PHE A 439 0.55 24.31 -2.77
CA PHE A 439 -0.45 23.95 -3.79
C PHE A 439 -1.88 23.90 -3.19
N ASN A 440 -2.22 24.91 -2.38
CA ASN A 440 -3.51 24.96 -1.69
C ASN A 440 -4.68 25.44 -2.55
N ASP A 441 -4.42 25.94 -3.76
CA ASP A 441 -5.44 26.29 -4.75
C ASP A 441 -5.90 25.01 -5.49
N LEU A 442 -7.06 24.50 -5.07
CA LEU A 442 -7.64 23.29 -5.66
C LEU A 442 -8.07 23.47 -7.11
N ASP A 443 -8.40 24.69 -7.55
CA ASP A 443 -8.73 24.96 -8.96
C ASP A 443 -7.49 24.79 -9.83
N TYR A 444 -6.35 25.31 -9.38
CA TYR A 444 -5.07 25.13 -10.06
C TYR A 444 -4.64 23.65 -10.07
N VAL A 445 -4.69 22.97 -8.92
CA VAL A 445 -4.31 21.56 -8.82
C VAL A 445 -5.20 20.67 -9.70
N TYR A 446 -6.48 20.99 -9.78
CA TYR A 446 -7.42 20.30 -10.66
C TYR A 446 -7.08 20.49 -12.14
N ASP A 447 -6.71 21.72 -12.55
CA ASP A 447 -6.30 22.02 -13.93
C ASP A 447 -4.98 21.32 -14.32
N LEU A 448 -4.09 21.04 -13.38
CA LEU A 448 -2.89 20.24 -13.63
C LEU A 448 -3.20 18.82 -14.10
N GLY A 449 -4.32 18.25 -13.67
CA GLY A 449 -4.67 16.85 -13.92
C GLY A 449 -3.85 15.87 -13.08
N ASP A 450 -3.71 14.64 -13.58
CA ASP A 450 -3.07 13.54 -12.84
C ASP A 450 -1.55 13.75 -12.68
N VAL A 451 -1.11 13.92 -11.44
CA VAL A 451 0.31 14.02 -11.05
C VAL A 451 0.51 13.34 -9.70
N SER A 452 1.27 12.27 -9.65
CA SER A 452 1.59 11.61 -8.39
C SER A 452 2.88 12.15 -7.76
N LEU A 453 2.82 12.47 -6.46
CA LEU A 453 3.96 12.91 -5.66
C LEU A 453 4.16 11.98 -4.46
N ASN A 454 5.34 11.37 -4.39
CA ASN A 454 5.66 10.34 -3.40
C ASN A 454 6.91 10.70 -2.60
N ILE A 455 6.83 10.65 -1.25
CA ILE A 455 7.91 11.08 -0.36
C ILE A 455 8.38 9.93 0.53
N SER A 456 9.68 9.70 0.57
CA SER A 456 10.30 8.72 1.48
C SER A 456 11.44 9.38 2.27
N GLY A 457 11.45 9.22 3.57
CA GLY A 457 12.50 9.76 4.46
C GLY A 457 13.83 9.02 4.40
N CYS A 458 13.95 7.92 3.65
CA CYS A 458 15.20 7.18 3.43
C CYS A 458 15.12 6.21 2.24
N ILE A 459 16.28 5.60 1.93
CA ILE A 459 16.45 4.62 0.84
C ILE A 459 15.57 3.35 0.95
N ASN A 460 14.86 3.10 2.05
CA ASN A 460 13.91 2.00 2.15
C ASN A 460 12.68 2.19 1.27
N ALA A 461 12.44 3.41 0.77
CA ALA A 461 11.39 3.76 -0.15
C ALA A 461 9.97 3.36 0.33
N CYS A 462 9.68 3.57 1.61
CA CYS A 462 8.38 3.22 2.18
C CYS A 462 7.23 4.06 1.61
N GLY A 463 7.49 5.30 1.16
CA GLY A 463 6.54 6.15 0.44
C GLY A 463 6.53 5.92 -1.07
N HIS A 464 7.16 4.87 -1.57
CA HIS A 464 7.18 4.50 -3.00
C HIS A 464 7.70 5.59 -3.97
N HIS A 465 8.60 6.48 -3.52
CA HIS A 465 9.09 7.63 -4.30
C HIS A 465 9.66 7.27 -5.68
N HIS A 466 10.15 6.05 -5.88
CA HIS A 466 10.69 5.63 -7.18
C HIS A 466 9.65 5.51 -8.30
N VAL A 467 8.37 5.34 -7.96
CA VAL A 467 7.26 5.17 -8.91
C VAL A 467 6.25 6.32 -8.86
N GLY A 468 6.55 7.39 -8.14
CA GLY A 468 5.81 8.65 -8.26
C GLY A 468 6.28 9.42 -9.49
N ASN A 469 5.39 10.15 -10.16
CA ASN A 469 5.76 11.06 -11.26
C ASN A 469 6.81 12.05 -10.77
N ILE A 470 6.63 12.55 -9.55
CA ILE A 470 7.61 13.30 -8.76
C ILE A 470 7.92 12.48 -7.51
N GLY A 471 9.15 12.04 -7.35
CA GLY A 471 9.61 11.29 -6.18
C GLY A 471 10.57 12.13 -5.34
N VAL A 472 10.39 12.14 -4.02
CA VAL A 472 11.26 12.83 -3.05
C VAL A 472 11.87 11.81 -2.10
N LEU A 473 13.20 11.81 -2.03
CA LEU A 473 13.98 10.91 -1.17
C LEU A 473 14.78 11.72 -0.15
N GLY A 474 14.53 11.48 1.14
CA GLY A 474 15.37 11.97 2.21
C GLY A 474 16.74 11.31 2.21
N VAL A 475 17.80 12.12 2.22
CA VAL A 475 19.20 11.70 2.27
C VAL A 475 19.92 12.45 3.38
N ASP A 476 20.97 11.84 3.93
CA ASP A 476 21.85 12.48 4.89
C ASP A 476 23.09 13.04 4.17
N LYS A 477 23.48 14.26 4.52
CA LYS A 477 24.76 14.84 4.14
C LYS A 477 25.38 15.46 5.39
N ASP A 478 26.43 14.84 5.86
CA ASP A 478 27.20 15.31 7.01
C ASP A 478 26.35 15.62 8.25
N GLY A 479 25.36 14.74 8.52
CA GLY A 479 24.43 14.87 9.63
C GLY A 479 23.25 15.83 9.40
N SER A 480 23.12 16.40 8.21
CA SER A 480 22.03 17.30 7.84
C SER A 480 21.04 16.64 6.89
N GLU A 481 19.75 17.01 7.05
CA GLU A 481 18.64 16.50 6.22
C GLU A 481 18.64 17.18 4.84
N TRP A 482 18.69 16.38 3.79
CA TRP A 482 18.61 16.80 2.40
C TRP A 482 17.60 15.96 1.64
N TYR A 483 17.16 16.45 0.47
CA TYR A 483 16.13 15.80 -0.33
C TYR A 483 16.56 15.67 -1.78
N GLN A 484 16.56 14.45 -2.30
CA GLN A 484 16.83 14.15 -3.69
C GLN A 484 15.51 13.99 -4.44
N VAL A 485 15.39 14.60 -5.61
CA VAL A 485 14.20 14.53 -6.44
C VAL A 485 14.42 13.62 -7.63
N THR A 486 13.41 12.78 -7.92
CA THR A 486 13.32 11.93 -9.11
C THR A 486 12.08 12.32 -9.92
N LEU A 487 12.14 12.20 -11.24
CA LEU A 487 11.04 12.48 -12.16
C LEU A 487 10.82 11.29 -13.10
N GLY A 488 9.58 11.11 -13.53
CA GLY A 488 9.21 10.14 -14.55
C GLY A 488 9.00 8.73 -14.02
N GLY A 489 8.75 8.57 -12.70
CA GLY A 489 8.26 7.31 -12.14
C GLY A 489 6.78 7.10 -12.47
N GLU A 490 6.37 5.84 -12.54
CA GLU A 490 4.99 5.42 -12.75
C GLU A 490 4.78 4.02 -12.17
N GLN A 491 3.63 3.78 -11.52
CA GLN A 491 3.32 2.45 -10.98
C GLN A 491 3.08 1.40 -12.08
N GLY A 492 2.64 1.87 -13.24
CA GLY A 492 2.21 1.05 -14.36
C GLY A 492 0.73 0.68 -14.29
N THR A 493 0.19 0.32 -15.44
CA THR A 493 -1.14 -0.26 -15.59
C THR A 493 -1.01 -1.67 -16.15
N GLY A 494 -1.74 -2.64 -15.61
CA GLY A 494 -1.65 -4.04 -16.01
C GLY A 494 -0.28 -4.68 -15.70
N VAL A 495 0.10 -5.66 -16.49
CA VAL A 495 1.33 -6.46 -16.31
C VAL A 495 2.60 -5.69 -16.69
N ASN A 496 2.47 -4.61 -17.41
CA ASN A 496 3.55 -3.77 -17.94
C ASN A 496 3.34 -2.29 -17.60
N GLY A 497 4.34 -1.48 -17.87
CA GLY A 497 4.22 -0.03 -17.84
C GLY A 497 4.77 0.64 -16.57
N ALA A 498 5.19 -0.12 -15.55
CA ALA A 498 5.87 0.50 -14.40
C ALA A 498 7.21 1.10 -14.83
N ALA A 499 7.47 2.33 -14.41
CA ALA A 499 8.70 3.06 -14.68
C ALA A 499 9.33 3.57 -13.38
N LEU A 500 10.66 3.59 -13.35
CA LEU A 500 11.41 4.12 -12.21
C LEU A 500 11.85 5.55 -12.52
N GLY A 501 11.56 6.48 -11.61
CA GLY A 501 11.97 7.86 -11.70
C GLY A 501 13.49 8.03 -11.79
N ARG A 502 13.93 9.01 -12.56
CA ARG A 502 15.34 9.39 -12.72
C ARG A 502 15.68 10.57 -11.85
N VAL A 503 16.83 10.52 -11.19
CA VAL A 503 17.34 11.60 -10.34
C VAL A 503 17.60 12.84 -11.20
N ILE A 504 17.05 13.99 -10.78
CA ILE A 504 17.18 15.25 -11.50
C ILE A 504 18.57 15.88 -11.36
N GLY A 505 19.25 15.65 -10.23
CA GLY A 505 20.59 16.20 -9.94
C GLY A 505 20.91 16.23 -8.44
N PRO A 506 21.75 17.18 -7.97
CA PRO A 506 22.07 17.37 -6.57
C PRO A 506 20.84 17.58 -5.68
N SER A 507 20.91 17.18 -4.42
CA SER A 507 19.81 17.31 -3.45
C SER A 507 19.58 18.76 -3.01
N PHE A 508 18.44 18.99 -2.36
CA PHE A 508 17.92 20.28 -1.92
C PHE A 508 17.75 20.29 -0.40
N SER A 509 17.76 21.49 0.21
CA SER A 509 17.35 21.65 1.61
C SER A 509 15.82 21.48 1.77
N ALA A 510 15.35 21.38 3.01
CA ALA A 510 13.92 21.29 3.30
C ALA A 510 13.17 22.55 2.82
N GLU A 511 13.76 23.72 3.03
CA GLU A 511 13.19 25.02 2.67
C GLU A 511 13.05 25.21 1.16
N GLU A 512 13.95 24.62 0.38
CA GLU A 512 13.90 24.70 -1.09
C GLU A 512 12.81 23.80 -1.69
N MET A 513 12.37 22.74 -1.00
CA MET A 513 11.53 21.69 -1.59
C MET A 513 10.22 22.19 -2.19
N PRO A 514 9.42 23.08 -1.55
CA PRO A 514 8.18 23.59 -2.18
C PRO A 514 8.45 24.35 -3.49
N ASP A 515 9.51 25.14 -3.54
CA ASP A 515 9.91 25.88 -4.74
C ASP A 515 10.45 24.96 -5.84
N VAL A 516 11.17 23.91 -5.48
CA VAL A 516 11.64 22.89 -6.42
C VAL A 516 10.45 22.19 -7.09
N VAL A 517 9.44 21.78 -6.31
CA VAL A 517 8.22 21.18 -6.87
C VAL A 517 7.48 22.19 -7.74
N SER A 518 7.36 23.47 -7.31
CA SER A 518 6.75 24.52 -8.16
C SER A 518 7.45 24.65 -9.51
N LYS A 519 8.79 24.72 -9.54
CA LYS A 519 9.56 24.82 -10.79
C LYS A 519 9.38 23.58 -11.69
N VAL A 520 9.22 22.40 -11.09
CA VAL A 520 8.90 21.18 -11.86
C VAL A 520 7.51 21.30 -12.49
N ILE A 521 6.51 21.73 -11.72
CA ILE A 521 5.14 21.92 -12.22
C ILE A 521 5.07 23.03 -13.26
N ASP A 522 5.75 24.16 -13.04
CA ASP A 522 5.80 25.24 -14.04
C ASP A 522 6.41 24.76 -15.38
N THR A 523 7.46 23.92 -15.33
CA THR A 523 8.04 23.33 -16.54
C THR A 523 7.03 22.44 -17.26
N PHE A 524 6.26 21.66 -16.52
CA PHE A 524 5.18 20.85 -17.08
C PHE A 524 4.11 21.72 -17.74
N VAL A 525 3.58 22.72 -17.03
CA VAL A 525 2.51 23.60 -17.53
C VAL A 525 2.92 24.35 -18.80
N GLU A 526 4.17 24.86 -18.87
CA GLU A 526 4.69 25.60 -20.04
C GLU A 526 4.94 24.70 -21.25
N ASN A 527 5.15 23.40 -21.05
CA ASN A 527 5.53 22.49 -22.14
C ASN A 527 4.44 21.47 -22.48
N ARG A 528 3.38 21.29 -21.66
CA ARG A 528 2.32 20.33 -21.95
C ARG A 528 1.53 20.70 -23.20
N ILE A 529 1.13 19.71 -23.95
CA ILE A 529 0.12 19.81 -25.00
C ILE A 529 -1.25 19.64 -24.34
N ASP A 530 -2.31 20.21 -24.93
CA ASP A 530 -3.66 20.12 -24.39
C ASP A 530 -4.08 18.68 -24.11
N GLY A 531 -4.56 18.41 -22.88
CA GLY A 531 -4.93 17.09 -22.40
C GLY A 531 -3.78 16.15 -22.03
N GLU A 532 -2.51 16.60 -22.15
CA GLU A 532 -1.34 15.78 -21.84
C GLU A 532 -1.11 15.68 -20.33
N ARG A 533 -0.95 14.44 -19.81
CA ARG A 533 -0.60 14.20 -18.41
C ARG A 533 0.87 14.55 -18.15
N PHE A 534 1.24 14.75 -16.90
CA PHE A 534 2.62 15.01 -16.49
C PHE A 534 3.60 13.95 -17.02
N ILE A 535 3.26 12.67 -16.89
CA ILE A 535 4.15 11.59 -17.32
C ILE A 535 4.35 11.57 -18.82
N ASP A 536 3.31 11.86 -19.59
CA ASP A 536 3.38 11.89 -21.07
C ASP A 536 4.23 13.06 -21.54
N THR A 537 4.07 14.26 -20.93
CA THR A 537 4.93 15.42 -21.17
C THR A 537 6.40 15.09 -20.84
N TYR A 538 6.65 14.50 -19.65
CA TYR A 538 8.01 14.10 -19.25
C TYR A 538 8.63 13.11 -20.25
N GLN A 539 7.88 12.11 -20.71
CA GLN A 539 8.37 11.14 -21.69
C GLN A 539 8.72 11.80 -23.03
N ARG A 540 7.95 12.79 -23.45
CA ARG A 540 8.16 13.52 -24.71
C ARG A 540 9.35 14.47 -24.67
N ILE A 541 9.48 15.31 -23.62
CA ILE A 541 10.53 16.35 -23.56
C ILE A 541 11.79 15.91 -22.80
N GLY A 542 11.73 14.82 -22.04
CA GLY A 542 12.82 14.31 -21.22
C GLY A 542 13.08 15.14 -19.96
N ILE A 543 14.14 14.77 -19.21
CA ILE A 543 14.48 15.39 -17.92
C ILE A 543 15.17 16.77 -18.04
N ALA A 544 15.79 17.09 -19.18
CA ALA A 544 16.65 18.24 -19.32
C ALA A 544 15.96 19.59 -19.03
N PRO A 545 14.78 19.92 -19.60
CA PRO A 545 14.09 21.18 -19.32
C PRO A 545 13.76 21.36 -17.83
N PHE A 546 13.33 20.30 -17.16
CA PHE A 546 13.07 20.32 -15.72
C PHE A 546 14.32 20.60 -14.92
N LYS A 547 15.43 19.94 -15.26
CA LYS A 547 16.73 20.14 -14.61
C LYS A 547 17.24 21.57 -14.79
N GLU A 548 17.20 22.09 -15.98
CA GLU A 548 17.64 23.48 -16.29
C GLU A 548 16.87 24.48 -15.43
N ARG A 549 15.55 24.40 -15.41
CA ARG A 549 14.72 25.34 -14.63
C ARG A 549 14.95 25.21 -13.12
N VAL A 550 15.00 24.00 -12.59
CA VAL A 550 15.17 23.79 -11.15
C VAL A 550 16.50 24.32 -10.65
N TYR A 551 17.58 24.19 -11.43
CA TYR A 551 18.93 24.62 -11.05
C TYR A 551 19.33 26.00 -11.57
N ALA A 552 18.47 26.70 -12.33
CA ALA A 552 18.80 28.00 -12.94
C ALA A 552 19.28 29.05 -11.91
N SER A 553 18.78 29.01 -10.68
CA SER A 553 19.18 29.96 -9.61
C SER A 553 20.39 29.50 -8.80
N ARG A 554 20.91 28.29 -9.01
CA ARG A 554 22.12 27.81 -8.34
C ARG A 554 23.34 28.20 -9.15
N GLN A 555 24.21 29.04 -8.60
CA GLN A 555 25.53 29.29 -9.19
C GLN A 555 26.26 27.95 -9.34
N PRO A 556 27.02 27.73 -10.43
CA PRO A 556 27.86 26.57 -10.55
C PRO A 556 28.77 26.53 -9.33
N ALA A 557 28.70 25.43 -8.56
CA ALA A 557 29.69 25.20 -7.52
C ALA A 557 31.06 25.27 -8.20
N HIS A 558 31.90 26.16 -7.73
CA HIS A 558 33.27 26.26 -8.22
C HIS A 558 33.90 24.88 -8.20
N ALA A 559 34.33 24.39 -9.36
CA ALA A 559 34.96 23.11 -9.60
C ALA A 559 36.29 23.03 -8.87
#